data_dea5ffe398068c8c687087ce7d4292f2
#
_entry.id   dea5ffe398068c8c687087ce7d4292f2
#
_cell.length_a   1.000
_cell.length_b   1.000
_cell.length_c   1.000
_cell.angle_alpha   90.00
_cell.angle_beta   90.00
_cell.angle_gamma   90.00
#
_symmetry.space_group_name_H-M   'P 1'
#
loop_
_entity.id
_entity.type
_entity.pdbx_description
1 polymer ?
#
loop_
_entity_poly.entity_id
_entity_poly.type
_entity_poly.pdbx_seq_one_letter_code
_entity_poly.pdbx_strand_id
1 'polypeptide(L)'
;MFSLSQYEDRLLEWAEFRQSLEKDEYPFQKVVDFYNRIPRCSINTDPWNKKIWPGPWELVYENQYCNFCIILGMCYTLQLTERFKGEVFEIHIAKDNKNSSLHYYLTIQ
;
A
#
# COMPACT_ATOMS: atom_id res chain seq x y z
N MET A 1 4.45 -7.44 -4.41
CA MET A 1 5.65 -8.19 -3.96
C MET A 1 6.91 -7.43 -4.37
N PHE A 2 7.72 -7.07 -3.39
CA PHE A 2 9.02 -6.49 -3.68
C PHE A 2 9.92 -7.56 -4.28
N SER A 3 10.80 -7.18 -5.20
CA SER A 3 11.65 -8.15 -5.90
C SER A 3 12.76 -8.75 -5.05
N LEU A 4 13.16 -8.07 -3.96
CA LEU A 4 14.25 -8.53 -3.10
C LEU A 4 13.77 -9.63 -2.16
N SER A 5 14.58 -10.69 -2.02
CA SER A 5 14.19 -11.88 -1.26
C SER A 5 14.36 -11.73 0.25
N GLN A 6 15.29 -10.88 0.70
CA GLN A 6 15.55 -10.70 2.12
C GLN A 6 14.71 -9.58 2.70
N TYR A 7 14.13 -9.83 3.88
CA TYR A 7 13.26 -8.86 4.54
C TYR A 7 14.01 -7.55 4.82
N GLU A 8 15.24 -7.63 5.30
CA GLU A 8 16.04 -6.46 5.62
C GLU A 8 16.28 -5.59 4.39
N ASP A 9 16.50 -6.22 3.24
CA ASP A 9 16.69 -5.49 1.98
C ASP A 9 15.40 -4.83 1.51
N ARG A 10 14.27 -5.51 1.70
CA ARG A 10 12.96 -4.93 1.38
C ARG A 10 12.65 -3.74 2.28
N LEU A 11 12.99 -3.83 3.56
CA LEU A 11 12.81 -2.72 4.49
C LEU A 11 13.63 -1.51 4.09
N LEU A 12 14.87 -1.73 3.65
CA LEU A 12 15.74 -0.65 3.21
C LEU A 12 15.22 -0.01 1.93
N GLU A 13 14.82 -0.84 0.95
CA GLU A 13 14.23 -0.34 -0.29
C GLU A 13 13.00 0.52 0.00
N TRP A 14 12.14 0.06 0.90
CA TRP A 14 10.93 0.78 1.26
C TRP A 14 11.25 2.09 1.99
N ALA A 15 12.22 2.07 2.90
CA ALA A 15 12.64 3.28 3.60
C ALA A 15 13.21 4.32 2.64
N GLU A 16 14.02 3.89 1.69
CA GLU A 16 14.57 4.78 0.67
C GLU A 16 13.48 5.35 -0.24
N PHE A 17 12.50 4.51 -0.59
CA PHE A 17 11.36 4.95 -1.38
C PHE A 17 10.56 6.02 -0.64
N ARG A 18 10.24 5.80 0.64
CA ARG A 18 9.52 6.78 1.45
C ARG A 18 10.29 8.09 1.57
N GLN A 19 11.59 8.00 1.76
CA GLN A 19 12.44 9.19 1.83
C GLN A 19 12.39 9.98 0.52
N SER A 20 12.32 9.28 -0.62
CA SER A 20 12.26 9.93 -1.93
C SER A 20 10.98 10.73 -2.14
N LEU A 21 9.93 10.43 -1.39
CA LEU A 21 8.64 11.13 -1.52
C LEU A 21 8.62 12.49 -0.80
N GLU A 22 9.57 12.73 0.10
CA GLU A 22 9.52 13.94 0.94
C GLU A 22 9.61 15.22 0.14
N LYS A 23 10.32 15.21 -0.98
CA LYS A 23 10.50 16.39 -1.82
C LYS A 23 10.11 16.17 -3.28
N ASP A 24 9.44 15.05 -3.57
CA ASP A 24 9.01 14.76 -4.93
C ASP A 24 7.89 15.69 -5.34
N GLU A 25 7.91 16.12 -6.61
CA GLU A 25 6.87 17.00 -7.15
C GLU A 25 5.54 16.26 -7.33
N TYR A 26 5.60 14.94 -7.61
CA TYR A 26 4.42 14.11 -7.87
C TYR A 26 4.43 12.88 -6.97
N PRO A 27 4.33 13.06 -5.63
CA PRO A 27 4.50 11.94 -4.71
C PRO A 27 3.43 10.86 -4.84
N PHE A 28 2.19 11.25 -5.12
CA PHE A 28 1.10 10.26 -5.22
C PHE A 28 1.24 9.40 -6.46
N GLN A 29 1.60 10.01 -7.59
CA GLN A 29 1.83 9.24 -8.82
C GLN A 29 2.99 8.28 -8.64
N LYS A 30 4.02 8.70 -7.93
CA LYS A 30 5.20 7.86 -7.65
C LYS A 30 4.82 6.64 -6.81
N VAL A 31 3.94 6.82 -5.82
CA VAL A 31 3.44 5.71 -5.00
C VAL A 31 2.62 4.73 -5.85
N VAL A 32 1.75 5.26 -6.70
CA VAL A 32 0.94 4.43 -7.60
C VAL A 32 1.83 3.62 -8.52
N ASP A 33 2.83 4.25 -9.12
CA ASP A 33 3.75 3.57 -10.05
C ASP A 33 4.57 2.48 -9.34
N PHE A 34 5.01 2.74 -8.12
CA PHE A 34 5.74 1.77 -7.31
C PHE A 34 4.91 0.51 -7.07
N TYR A 35 3.68 0.68 -6.61
CA TYR A 35 2.82 -0.46 -6.25
C TYR A 35 2.20 -1.15 -7.46
N ASN A 36 2.02 -0.45 -8.59
CA ASN A 36 1.50 -1.08 -9.81
C ASN A 36 2.45 -2.13 -10.40
N ARG A 37 3.74 -2.07 -10.08
CA ARG A 37 4.70 -3.07 -10.55
C ARG A 37 4.70 -4.34 -9.73
N ILE A 38 4.01 -4.36 -8.59
CA ILE A 38 3.99 -5.51 -7.70
C ILE A 38 2.97 -6.53 -8.21
N PRO A 39 3.39 -7.79 -8.49
CA PRO A 39 2.45 -8.84 -8.90
C PRO A 39 1.44 -9.14 -7.79
N ARG A 40 0.19 -9.37 -8.19
CA ARG A 40 -0.87 -9.72 -7.24
C ARG A 40 -0.80 -11.20 -6.89
N CYS A 41 -1.02 -11.54 -5.62
CA CYS A 41 -1.17 -12.93 -5.18
C CYS A 41 -2.66 -13.31 -5.16
N SER A 42 -2.93 -14.61 -5.06
CA SER A 42 -4.29 -15.14 -5.03
C SER A 42 -4.90 -15.13 -3.62
N ILE A 43 -4.09 -14.93 -2.60
CA ILE A 43 -4.57 -14.90 -1.21
C ILE A 43 -5.08 -13.50 -0.91
N ASN A 44 -6.33 -13.40 -0.45
CA ASN A 44 -6.97 -12.12 -0.21
C ASN A 44 -7.12 -11.84 1.29
N THR A 45 -6.82 -10.60 1.67
CA THR A 45 -7.15 -10.11 3.00
C THR A 45 -8.58 -9.58 2.98
N ASP A 46 -9.37 -9.94 3.99
CA ASP A 46 -10.75 -9.45 4.10
C ASP A 46 -10.72 -7.95 4.43
N PRO A 47 -11.16 -7.08 3.51
CA PRO A 47 -11.10 -5.64 3.73
C PRO A 47 -12.10 -5.16 4.78
N TRP A 48 -13.11 -5.98 5.10
CA TRP A 48 -14.14 -5.64 6.06
C TRP A 48 -13.73 -5.94 7.51
N ASN A 49 -12.68 -6.72 7.71
CA ASN A 49 -12.21 -7.08 9.05
C ASN A 49 -10.88 -6.39 9.34
N LYS A 50 -10.96 -5.17 9.85
CA LYS A 50 -9.78 -4.35 10.13
C LYS A 50 -8.82 -5.01 11.12
N LYS A 51 -9.33 -5.88 11.98
CA LYS A 51 -8.51 -6.54 13.01
C LYS A 51 -7.46 -7.48 12.42
N ILE A 52 -7.71 -8.02 11.21
CA ILE A 52 -6.78 -8.95 10.58
C ILE A 52 -5.92 -8.29 9.50
N TRP A 53 -6.07 -6.99 9.28
CA TRP A 53 -5.21 -6.29 8.32
C TRP A 53 -3.75 -6.40 8.80
N PRO A 54 -2.81 -6.73 7.90
CA PRO A 54 -1.41 -6.70 8.28
C PRO A 54 -0.98 -5.27 8.60
N GLY A 55 -0.10 -5.12 9.60
CA GLY A 55 0.53 -3.83 9.85
C GLY A 55 1.58 -3.53 8.78
N PRO A 56 2.15 -2.31 8.79
CA PRO A 56 3.10 -1.93 7.76
C PRO A 56 4.33 -2.83 7.69
N TRP A 57 4.88 -3.22 8.83
CA TRP A 57 6.06 -4.06 8.88
C TRP A 57 5.74 -5.50 8.49
N GLU A 58 4.58 -6.00 8.89
CA GLU A 58 4.10 -7.33 8.50
C GLU A 58 3.93 -7.44 7.00
N LEU A 59 3.37 -6.41 6.36
CA LEU A 59 3.11 -6.42 4.93
C LEU A 59 4.43 -6.53 4.15
N VAL A 60 5.46 -5.79 4.57
CA VAL A 60 6.78 -5.90 3.95
C VAL A 60 7.41 -7.26 4.22
N TYR A 61 7.20 -7.80 5.42
CA TYR A 61 7.75 -9.11 5.79
C TYR A 61 7.11 -10.24 4.97
N GLU A 62 5.79 -10.29 4.92
CA GLU A 62 5.07 -11.33 4.17
C GLU A 62 5.26 -11.21 2.67
N ASN A 63 5.36 -9.97 2.18
CA ASN A 63 5.63 -9.68 0.78
C ASN A 63 4.62 -10.33 -0.18
N GLN A 64 3.34 -10.39 0.23
CA GLN A 64 2.24 -10.93 -0.55
C GLN A 64 1.14 -9.88 -0.65
N TYR A 65 0.80 -9.49 -1.87
CA TYR A 65 -0.08 -8.35 -2.11
C TYR A 65 -1.27 -8.75 -2.95
N CYS A 66 -2.44 -8.85 -2.33
CA CYS A 66 -3.71 -8.87 -3.04
C CYS A 66 -4.09 -7.42 -3.40
N ASN A 67 -5.17 -7.25 -4.16
CA ASN A 67 -5.58 -5.90 -4.58
C ASN A 67 -5.82 -4.96 -3.40
N PHE A 68 -6.41 -5.46 -2.32
CA PHE A 68 -6.63 -4.65 -1.12
C PHE A 68 -5.29 -4.28 -0.46
N CYS A 69 -4.36 -5.23 -0.37
CA CYS A 69 -3.06 -4.98 0.26
C CYS A 69 -2.21 -3.99 -0.52
N ILE A 70 -2.42 -3.86 -1.83
CA ILE A 70 -1.77 -2.80 -2.62
C ILE A 70 -2.20 -1.42 -2.10
N ILE A 71 -3.51 -1.22 -1.92
CA ILE A 71 -4.03 0.06 -1.40
C ILE A 71 -3.55 0.29 0.03
N LEU A 72 -3.57 -0.77 0.84
CA LEU A 72 -3.09 -0.70 2.22
C LEU A 72 -1.61 -0.31 2.27
N GLY A 73 -0.79 -0.89 1.39
CA GLY A 73 0.62 -0.55 1.29
C GLY A 73 0.86 0.89 0.87
N MET A 74 0.07 1.39 -0.08
CA MET A 74 0.11 2.80 -0.47
C MET A 74 -0.18 3.71 0.72
N CYS A 75 -1.21 3.37 1.49
CA CYS A 75 -1.61 4.12 2.67
C CYS A 75 -0.48 4.16 3.70
N TYR A 76 0.08 3.00 4.05
CA TYR A 76 1.18 2.94 5.01
C TYR A 76 2.41 3.72 4.54
N THR A 77 2.71 3.63 3.24
CA THR A 77 3.86 4.35 2.68
C THR A 77 3.75 5.85 2.92
N LEU A 78 2.58 6.40 2.64
CA LEU A 78 2.34 7.84 2.81
C LEU A 78 2.24 8.24 4.28
N GLN A 79 1.59 7.43 5.11
CA GLN A 79 1.46 7.70 6.55
C GLN A 79 2.82 7.76 7.25
N LEU A 80 3.80 7.03 6.76
CA LEU A 80 5.12 6.93 7.38
C LEU A 80 6.12 7.94 6.83
N THR A 81 5.67 8.88 5.98
CA THR A 81 6.49 10.02 5.58
C THR A 81 6.30 11.16 6.57
N GLU A 82 7.30 11.99 6.74
CA GLU A 82 7.16 13.22 7.52
C GLU A 82 6.17 14.18 6.85
N ARG A 83 6.19 14.19 5.51
CA ARG A 83 5.38 15.09 4.70
C ARG A 83 3.88 14.89 4.91
N PHE A 84 3.43 13.64 5.07
CA PHE A 84 2.00 13.31 5.12
C PHE A 84 1.55 12.69 6.43
N LYS A 85 2.41 12.55 7.42
CA LYS A 85 2.08 11.83 8.67
C LYS A 85 0.91 12.45 9.45
N GLY A 86 0.64 13.73 9.26
CA GLY A 86 -0.46 14.42 9.95
C GLY A 86 -1.77 14.41 9.20
N GLU A 87 -1.81 13.83 8.00
CA GLU A 87 -3.01 13.83 7.16
C GLU A 87 -3.96 12.70 7.55
N VAL A 88 -5.23 12.88 7.21
CA VAL A 88 -6.25 11.86 7.41
C VAL A 88 -6.33 11.00 6.15
N PHE A 89 -6.21 9.69 6.32
CA PHE A 89 -6.26 8.72 5.22
C PHE A 89 -7.51 7.88 5.35
N GLU A 90 -8.21 7.69 4.23
CA GLU A 90 -9.39 6.85 4.18
C GLU A 90 -9.27 5.87 3.02
N ILE A 91 -9.58 4.60 3.30
CA ILE A 91 -9.66 3.57 2.27
C ILE A 91 -11.14 3.35 1.97
N HIS A 92 -11.50 3.49 0.70
CA HIS A 92 -12.87 3.33 0.24
C HIS A 92 -13.04 2.01 -0.51
N ILE A 93 -14.15 1.35 -0.26
CA ILE A 93 -14.49 0.09 -0.92
C ILE A 93 -15.75 0.34 -1.74
N ALA A 94 -15.64 0.15 -3.04
CA ALA A 94 -16.77 0.28 -3.96
C ALA A 94 -17.07 -1.07 -4.60
N LYS A 95 -18.34 -1.43 -4.66
CA LYS A 95 -18.78 -2.67 -5.30
C LYS A 95 -19.34 -2.38 -6.68
N ASP A 96 -18.85 -3.10 -7.68
CA ASP A 96 -19.40 -3.06 -9.03
C ASP A 96 -20.61 -3.99 -9.06
N ASN A 97 -21.81 -3.41 -9.29
CA ASN A 97 -23.06 -4.19 -9.28
C ASN A 97 -23.19 -5.12 -10.48
N LYS A 98 -22.42 -4.91 -11.55
CA LYS A 98 -22.50 -5.74 -12.76
C LYS A 98 -21.79 -7.07 -12.61
N ASN A 99 -20.62 -7.10 -11.95
CA ASN A 99 -19.80 -8.29 -11.83
C ASN A 99 -19.43 -8.64 -10.39
N SER A 100 -20.00 -7.95 -9.41
CA SER A 100 -19.76 -8.16 -7.98
C SER A 100 -18.29 -7.97 -7.56
N SER A 101 -17.46 -7.34 -8.40
CA SER A 101 -16.08 -7.07 -8.03
C SER A 101 -15.99 -5.90 -7.07
N LEU A 102 -14.96 -5.93 -6.23
CA LEU A 102 -14.66 -4.86 -5.31
C LEU A 102 -13.52 -4.00 -5.86
N HIS A 103 -13.66 -2.70 -5.71
CA HIS A 103 -12.64 -1.74 -6.08
C HIS A 103 -12.23 -0.93 -4.87
N TYR A 104 -10.96 -0.62 -4.75
CA TYR A 104 -10.43 0.08 -3.60
C TYR A 104 -9.74 1.36 -4.03
N TYR A 105 -9.92 2.44 -3.27
CA TYR A 105 -9.16 3.65 -3.50
C TYR A 105 -8.88 4.36 -2.18
N LEU A 106 -7.81 5.12 -2.19
CA LEU A 106 -7.28 5.83 -1.06
C LEU A 106 -7.52 7.33 -1.25
N THR A 107 -8.04 7.99 -0.22
CA THR A 107 -8.14 9.44 -0.21
C THR A 107 -7.34 10.02 0.94
N ILE A 108 -6.84 11.23 0.75
CA ILE A 108 -6.05 11.97 1.72
C ILE A 108 -6.67 13.35 1.88
N GLN A 109 -6.90 13.73 3.10
CA GLN A 109 -7.49 15.04 3.42
C GLN A 109 -6.49 15.97 4.04
#